data_1f964b8f7a12e89a4f6253f49b09ceef
#
_entry.id   1f964b8f7a12e89a4f6253f49b09ceef
#
_cell.length_a   1.000
_cell.length_b   1.000
_cell.length_c   1.000
_cell.angle_alpha   90.00
_cell.angle_beta   90.00
_cell.angle_gamma   90.00
#
_symmetry.space_group_name_H-M   'P 1'
#
loop_
_entity.id
_entity.type
_entity.pdbx_description
1 polymer ?
#
loop_
_entity_poly.entity_id
_entity_poly.type
_entity_poly.pdbx_seq_one_letter_code
_entity_poly.pdbx_strand_id
1 'polypeptide(L)'
;GLNRVKEWQAAKPDLYGKIQLAEFPNAGTNPKVPDGNADLVLTFRNVHNWRFGGVDGTAAAFRQMYAMLKPGGTLGVVEHRLNESQDTALEEKSGYMKESSVIAFAEAAGFKLVASSEINANP
;
A
#
# COMPACT_ATOMS: atom_id res chain seq x y z
N GLY A 1 11.23 -9.04 8.04
CA GLY A 1 10.37 -8.16 8.78
C GLY A 1 11.13 -7.04 9.50
N LEU A 2 10.43 -6.38 10.41
CA LEU A 2 10.98 -5.24 11.15
C LEU A 2 12.27 -5.56 11.89
N ASN A 3 12.37 -6.75 12.49
CA ASN A 3 13.57 -7.16 13.24
C ASN A 3 14.80 -7.23 12.35
N ARG A 4 14.64 -7.69 11.10
CA ARG A 4 15.75 -7.76 10.16
C ARG A 4 16.24 -6.36 9.77
N VAL A 5 15.33 -5.43 9.55
CA VAL A 5 15.71 -4.03 9.26
C VAL A 5 16.44 -3.41 10.44
N LYS A 6 15.98 -3.66 11.68
CA LYS A 6 16.67 -3.21 12.89
C LYS A 6 18.07 -3.79 13.00
N GLU A 7 18.25 -5.06 12.64
CA GLU A 7 19.57 -5.71 12.59
C GLU A 7 20.48 -5.03 11.57
N TRP A 8 19.95 -4.73 10.37
CA TRP A 8 20.72 -4.01 9.34
C TRP A 8 21.12 -2.62 9.79
N GLN A 9 20.23 -1.90 10.47
CA GLN A 9 20.52 -0.57 10.99
C GLN A 9 21.65 -0.61 12.02
N ALA A 10 21.65 -1.60 12.89
CA ALA A 10 22.71 -1.79 13.89
C ALA A 10 24.04 -2.17 13.25
N ALA A 11 24.01 -3.03 12.21
CA ALA A 11 25.22 -3.51 11.53
C ALA A 11 25.83 -2.47 10.58
N LYS A 12 24.98 -1.69 9.90
CA LYS A 12 25.40 -0.72 8.87
C LYS A 12 24.63 0.60 9.02
N PRO A 13 24.87 1.36 10.09
CA PRO A 13 24.11 2.59 10.35
C PRO A 13 24.27 3.65 9.27
N ASP A 14 25.41 3.72 8.59
CA ASP A 14 25.63 4.67 7.49
C ASP A 14 24.70 4.42 6.32
N LEU A 15 24.31 3.17 6.11
CA LEU A 15 23.46 2.76 4.99
C LEU A 15 21.97 2.77 5.36
N TYR A 16 21.62 2.28 6.55
CA TYR A 16 20.24 2.05 6.97
C TYR A 16 19.77 2.91 8.14
N GLY A 17 20.67 3.69 8.76
CA GLY A 17 20.37 4.42 9.99
C GLY A 17 19.29 5.49 9.86
N LYS A 18 19.07 6.02 8.65
CA LYS A 18 18.06 7.05 8.39
C LYS A 18 16.66 6.48 8.17
N ILE A 19 16.51 5.17 8.04
CA ILE A 19 15.22 4.51 7.87
C ILE A 19 14.46 4.59 9.19
N GLN A 20 13.27 5.16 9.16
CA GLN A 20 12.35 5.17 10.29
C GLN A 20 11.34 4.05 10.11
N LEU A 21 11.10 3.28 11.19
CA LEU A 21 10.23 2.12 11.15
C LEU A 21 8.89 2.44 11.79
N ALA A 22 7.81 2.00 11.13
CA ALA A 22 6.45 2.17 11.61
C ALA A 22 5.61 0.96 11.20
N GLU A 23 4.51 0.73 11.91
CA GLU A 23 3.55 -0.32 11.56
C GLU A 23 2.59 0.18 10.50
N PHE A 24 2.36 -0.65 9.49
CA PHE A 24 1.33 -0.36 8.48
C PHE A 24 0.72 -1.67 7.93
N PRO A 25 -0.62 -1.78 7.76
CA PRO A 25 -1.61 -0.86 8.31
C PRO A 25 -1.52 -0.81 9.84
N ASN A 26 -1.75 0.37 10.42
CA ASN A 26 -1.58 0.58 11.85
C ASN A 26 -2.86 0.22 12.62
N ALA A 27 -2.72 -0.62 13.63
CA ALA A 27 -3.83 -1.04 14.50
C ALA A 27 -4.01 -0.16 15.75
N GLY A 28 -3.18 0.86 15.90
CA GLY A 28 -3.27 1.79 17.02
C GLY A 28 -2.38 1.47 18.22
N THR A 29 -1.62 0.38 18.18
CA THR A 29 -0.79 -0.07 19.31
C THR A 29 0.70 0.19 19.13
N ASN A 30 1.16 0.36 17.90
CA ASN A 30 2.57 0.59 17.56
C ASN A 30 2.73 1.95 16.86
N PRO A 31 3.97 2.47 16.77
CA PRO A 31 4.21 3.71 16.06
C PRO A 31 3.68 3.65 14.63
N LYS A 32 2.96 4.69 14.23
CA LYS A 32 2.44 4.84 12.87
C LYS A 32 3.27 5.86 12.10
N VAL A 33 3.13 5.85 10.77
CA VAL A 33 3.65 6.91 9.93
C VAL A 33 2.90 8.20 10.26
N PRO A 34 3.60 9.34 10.51
CA PRO A 34 2.93 10.60 10.81
C PRO A 34 2.01 11.07 9.67
N ASP A 35 0.89 11.68 10.03
CA ASP A 35 -0.04 12.24 9.04
C ASP A 35 0.58 13.47 8.36
N GLY A 36 0.27 13.65 7.07
CA GLY A 36 0.65 14.83 6.30
C GLY A 36 2.16 15.06 6.18
N ASN A 37 2.95 14.00 6.23
CA ASN A 37 4.42 14.11 6.26
C ASN A 37 5.11 13.63 4.98
N ALA A 38 4.45 12.86 4.14
CA ALA A 38 5.07 12.25 2.98
C ALA A 38 4.71 12.98 1.69
N ASP A 39 5.68 13.08 0.80
CA ASP A 39 5.48 13.56 -0.58
C ASP A 39 5.07 12.42 -1.50
N LEU A 40 5.52 11.19 -1.19
CA LEU A 40 5.30 10.01 -1.99
C LEU A 40 5.11 8.80 -1.08
N VAL A 41 4.08 8.01 -1.35
CA VAL A 41 3.88 6.70 -0.73
C VAL A 41 3.88 5.65 -1.83
N LEU A 42 4.66 4.60 -1.67
CA LEU A 42 4.75 3.49 -2.62
C LEU A 42 4.36 2.19 -1.93
N THR A 43 3.57 1.38 -2.62
CA THR A 43 3.24 0.03 -2.15
C THR A 43 3.36 -0.96 -3.31
N PHE A 44 3.99 -2.10 -3.05
CA PHE A 44 4.31 -3.10 -4.04
C PHE A 44 3.75 -4.45 -3.61
N ARG A 45 2.76 -4.96 -4.33
CA ARG A 45 2.19 -6.30 -4.15
C ARG A 45 1.69 -6.55 -2.72
N ASN A 46 1.00 -5.58 -2.14
CA ASN A 46 0.46 -5.67 -0.78
C ASN A 46 -1.05 -5.50 -0.69
N VAL A 47 -1.69 -4.87 -1.68
CA VAL A 47 -3.14 -4.62 -1.62
C VAL A 47 -3.92 -5.92 -1.46
N HIS A 48 -3.53 -6.97 -2.19
CA HIS A 48 -4.17 -8.28 -2.06
C HIS A 48 -4.03 -8.87 -0.64
N ASN A 49 -2.94 -8.57 0.07
CA ASN A 49 -2.75 -9.01 1.44
C ASN A 49 -3.77 -8.35 2.38
N TRP A 50 -4.02 -7.07 2.19
CA TRP A 50 -5.05 -6.35 2.97
C TRP A 50 -6.45 -6.85 2.62
N ARG A 51 -6.65 -7.20 1.35
CA ARG A 51 -7.94 -7.70 0.85
C ARG A 51 -8.33 -9.05 1.46
N PHE A 52 -7.36 -9.88 1.85
CA PHE A 52 -7.62 -11.09 2.61
C PHE A 52 -8.29 -10.81 3.96
N GLY A 53 -8.07 -9.63 4.53
CA GLY A 53 -8.75 -9.15 5.73
C GLY A 53 -10.11 -8.51 5.48
N GLY A 54 -10.59 -8.53 4.24
CA GLY A 54 -11.89 -8.00 3.85
C GLY A 54 -11.84 -6.58 3.29
N VAL A 55 -13.02 -6.09 2.90
CA VAL A 55 -13.17 -4.76 2.29
C VAL A 55 -12.80 -3.65 3.28
N ASP A 56 -13.25 -3.76 4.51
CA ASP A 56 -13.04 -2.72 5.52
C ASP A 56 -11.55 -2.52 5.84
N GLY A 57 -10.80 -3.62 5.95
CA GLY A 57 -9.36 -3.55 6.19
C GLY A 57 -8.61 -2.90 5.04
N THR A 58 -8.98 -3.24 3.81
CA THR A 58 -8.39 -2.63 2.61
C THR A 58 -8.71 -1.13 2.55
N ALA A 59 -9.97 -0.77 2.76
CA ALA A 59 -10.39 0.64 2.76
C ALA A 59 -9.64 1.44 3.84
N ALA A 60 -9.47 0.87 5.04
CA ALA A 60 -8.72 1.51 6.12
C ALA A 60 -7.24 1.74 5.73
N ALA A 61 -6.61 0.77 5.06
CA ALA A 61 -5.24 0.92 4.59
C ALA A 61 -5.10 2.10 3.61
N PHE A 62 -6.02 2.22 2.66
CA PHE A 62 -6.00 3.35 1.71
C PHE A 62 -6.25 4.69 2.41
N ARG A 63 -7.14 4.74 3.41
CA ARG A 63 -7.33 5.96 4.19
C ARG A 63 -6.07 6.35 4.97
N GLN A 64 -5.36 5.38 5.53
CA GLN A 64 -4.10 5.64 6.23
C GLN A 64 -3.03 6.17 5.27
N MET A 65 -2.92 5.60 4.07
CA MET A 65 -1.98 6.10 3.06
C MET A 65 -2.33 7.52 2.60
N TYR A 66 -3.62 7.82 2.46
CA TYR A 66 -4.05 9.17 2.13
C TYR A 66 -3.66 10.16 3.23
N ALA A 67 -3.86 9.78 4.49
CA ALA A 67 -3.53 10.62 5.63
C ALA A 67 -2.02 10.89 5.77
N MET A 68 -1.16 9.94 5.37
CA MET A 68 0.30 10.11 5.41
C MET A 68 0.80 11.19 4.46
N LEU A 69 0.09 11.41 3.36
CA LEU A 69 0.55 12.28 2.27
C LEU A 69 0.24 13.74 2.58
N LYS A 70 1.20 14.62 2.22
CA LYS A 70 0.96 16.05 2.13
C LYS A 70 -0.07 16.34 1.02
N PRO A 71 -0.79 17.48 1.09
CA PRO A 71 -1.59 17.92 -0.05
C PRO A 71 -0.76 17.97 -1.33
N GLY A 72 -1.27 17.36 -2.40
CA GLY A 72 -0.54 17.22 -3.66
C GLY A 72 0.42 16.06 -3.73
N GLY A 73 0.57 15.29 -2.66
CA GLY A 73 1.41 14.08 -2.64
C GLY A 73 0.85 12.95 -3.51
N THR A 74 1.69 12.00 -3.84
CA THR A 74 1.38 10.92 -4.79
C THR A 74 1.45 9.56 -4.12
N LEU A 75 0.45 8.71 -4.40
CA LEU A 75 0.45 7.29 -4.08
C LEU A 75 0.77 6.49 -5.33
N GLY A 76 1.80 5.64 -5.27
CA GLY A 76 2.11 4.68 -6.32
C GLY A 76 1.78 3.25 -5.86
N VAL A 77 1.02 2.52 -6.67
CA VAL A 77 0.61 1.15 -6.38
C VAL A 77 1.07 0.23 -7.49
N VAL A 78 1.79 -0.83 -7.12
CA VAL A 78 2.11 -1.95 -8.02
C VAL A 78 1.48 -3.20 -7.43
N GLU A 79 0.70 -3.92 -8.24
CA GLU A 79 -0.05 -5.08 -7.77
C GLU A 79 -0.21 -6.12 -8.86
N HIS A 80 -0.42 -7.37 -8.44
CA HIS A 80 -0.80 -8.46 -9.35
C HIS A 80 -2.24 -8.24 -9.81
N ARG A 81 -2.44 -8.22 -11.13
CA ARG A 81 -3.74 -7.88 -11.72
C ARG A 81 -4.61 -9.10 -11.94
N LEU A 82 -5.81 -9.07 -11.35
CA LEU A 82 -6.89 -9.98 -11.67
C LEU A 82 -7.64 -9.47 -12.91
N ASN A 83 -7.96 -10.37 -13.82
CA ASN A 83 -8.73 -10.00 -15.02
C ASN A 83 -10.10 -9.45 -14.63
N GLU A 84 -10.54 -8.37 -15.30
CA GLU A 84 -11.81 -7.71 -15.00
C GLU A 84 -13.03 -8.63 -15.20
N SER A 85 -12.91 -9.64 -16.07
CA SER A 85 -14.00 -10.60 -16.33
C SER A 85 -14.17 -11.66 -15.23
N GLN A 86 -13.21 -11.78 -14.31
CA GLN A 86 -13.28 -12.74 -13.22
C GLN A 86 -14.22 -12.25 -12.10
N ASP A 87 -14.67 -13.20 -11.27
CA ASP A 87 -15.48 -12.86 -10.11
C ASP A 87 -14.66 -12.04 -9.11
N THR A 88 -15.18 -10.91 -8.66
CA THR A 88 -14.53 -10.04 -7.70
C THR A 88 -14.27 -10.74 -6.36
N ALA A 89 -15.08 -11.74 -5.99
CA ALA A 89 -14.85 -12.54 -4.79
C ALA A 89 -13.50 -13.25 -4.80
N LEU A 90 -12.90 -13.48 -5.96
CA LEU A 90 -11.56 -14.08 -6.06
C LEU A 90 -10.47 -13.19 -5.47
N GLU A 91 -10.71 -11.89 -5.35
CA GLU A 91 -9.73 -10.98 -4.73
C GLU A 91 -9.43 -11.35 -3.28
N GLU A 92 -10.37 -11.98 -2.58
CA GLU A 92 -10.18 -12.38 -1.18
C GLU A 92 -9.31 -13.61 -0.99
N LYS A 93 -8.98 -14.34 -2.04
CA LYS A 93 -8.27 -15.61 -1.92
C LYS A 93 -7.24 -15.91 -3.01
N SER A 94 -7.18 -15.11 -4.08
CA SER A 94 -6.29 -15.41 -5.20
C SER A 94 -4.91 -14.77 -5.09
N GLY A 95 -4.77 -13.71 -4.31
CA GLY A 95 -3.55 -12.90 -4.29
C GLY A 95 -3.47 -11.90 -5.44
N TYR A 96 -4.57 -11.68 -6.15
CA TYR A 96 -4.66 -10.77 -7.29
C TYR A 96 -5.80 -9.77 -7.06
N MET A 97 -5.64 -8.55 -7.58
CA MET A 97 -6.64 -7.48 -7.48
C MET A 97 -6.99 -6.98 -8.86
N LYS A 98 -8.27 -6.71 -9.10
CA LYS A 98 -8.68 -5.99 -10.31
C LYS A 98 -8.17 -4.55 -10.24
N GLU A 99 -7.72 -4.03 -11.38
CA GLU A 99 -7.33 -2.61 -11.47
C GLU A 99 -8.49 -1.71 -11.04
N SER A 100 -9.71 -2.00 -11.50
CA SER A 100 -10.90 -1.23 -11.12
C SER A 100 -11.16 -1.24 -9.61
N SER A 101 -10.90 -2.34 -8.93
CA SER A 101 -11.08 -2.43 -7.48
C SER A 101 -10.05 -1.57 -6.74
N VAL A 102 -8.79 -1.61 -7.15
CA VAL A 102 -7.74 -0.78 -6.55
C VAL A 102 -8.06 0.70 -6.73
N ILE A 103 -8.46 1.10 -7.93
CA ILE A 103 -8.86 2.47 -8.23
C ILE A 103 -10.04 2.90 -7.33
N ALA A 104 -11.05 2.04 -7.20
CA ALA A 104 -12.22 2.34 -6.37
C ALA A 104 -11.85 2.52 -4.89
N PHE A 105 -10.99 1.68 -4.33
CA PHE A 105 -10.51 1.84 -2.97
C PHE A 105 -9.73 3.15 -2.79
N ALA A 106 -8.88 3.49 -3.74
CA ALA A 106 -8.12 4.73 -3.70
C ALA A 106 -9.02 5.96 -3.79
N GLU A 107 -9.97 5.96 -4.72
CA GLU A 107 -10.91 7.08 -4.89
C GLU A 107 -11.79 7.26 -3.67
N ALA A 108 -12.26 6.16 -3.05
CA ALA A 108 -13.05 6.23 -1.83
C ALA A 108 -12.28 6.85 -0.66
N ALA A 109 -10.96 6.72 -0.65
CA ALA A 109 -10.09 7.34 0.35
C ALA A 109 -9.78 8.82 0.07
N GLY A 110 -10.07 9.31 -1.15
CA GLY A 110 -9.84 10.69 -1.55
C GLY A 110 -8.85 10.89 -2.69
N PHE A 111 -8.23 9.83 -3.18
CA PHE A 111 -7.27 9.91 -4.28
C PHE A 111 -7.94 10.16 -5.63
N LYS A 112 -7.20 10.73 -6.55
CA LYS A 112 -7.57 10.83 -7.98
C LYS A 112 -6.60 10.02 -8.81
N LEU A 113 -7.11 9.23 -9.74
CA LEU A 113 -6.27 8.53 -10.71
C LEU A 113 -5.65 9.55 -11.68
N VAL A 114 -4.33 9.55 -11.78
CA VAL A 114 -3.60 10.43 -12.70
C VAL A 114 -3.08 9.64 -13.90
N ALA A 115 -2.55 8.43 -13.66
CA ALA A 115 -2.00 7.60 -14.72
C ALA A 115 -1.97 6.14 -14.31
N SER A 116 -1.97 5.24 -15.29
CA SER A 116 -1.66 3.83 -15.10
C SER A 116 -0.64 3.39 -16.16
N SER A 117 0.07 2.28 -15.89
CA SER A 117 1.11 1.80 -16.76
C SER A 117 1.07 0.28 -16.88
N GLU A 118 1.34 -0.21 -18.08
CA GLU A 118 1.44 -1.64 -18.39
C GLU A 118 2.89 -2.14 -18.38
N ILE A 119 3.84 -1.33 -17.91
CA ILE A 119 5.27 -1.67 -17.98
C ILE A 119 5.61 -2.99 -17.28
N ASN A 120 4.85 -3.35 -16.24
CA ASN A 120 5.03 -4.60 -15.51
C ASN A 120 4.01 -5.68 -15.90
N ALA A 121 3.20 -5.42 -16.92
CA ALA A 121 2.17 -6.38 -17.34
C ALA A 121 2.81 -7.63 -17.95
N ASN A 122 2.25 -8.78 -17.60
CA ASN A 122 2.61 -10.06 -18.19
C ASN A 122 1.66 -10.32 -19.36
N PRO A 123 2.17 -10.45 -20.59
CA PRO A 123 1.30 -10.70 -21.75
C PRO A 123 0.63 -12.07 -21.69
#